data_4daa9bb4de98a0ae504acb4dcebf19a5
#
_entry.id   4daa9bb4de98a0ae504acb4dcebf19a5
#
_cell.length_a   1.000
_cell.length_b   1.000
_cell.length_c   1.000
_cell.angle_alpha   90.00
_cell.angle_beta   90.00
_cell.angle_gamma   90.00
#
_symmetry.space_group_name_H-M   'P 1'
#
loop_
_entity.id
_entity.type
_entity.pdbx_description
1 polymer ?
#
loop_
_entity_poly.entity_id
_entity_poly.type
_entity_poly.pdbx_seq_one_letter_code
_entity_poly.pdbx_strand_id
1 'polypeptide(L)'
;MTSTITKQEYSVYYGISELKRLQTAHSLAFDTETLQLQPEEGKLRLIQLGSFSSRTIVVIDCFELERSDWNYIEEFFSSTNRYWLAHNAVFDLGWLQEHGIHPEGFVRCSMLASRLLTNGIPQTKHGLDALAK
;
A
#
# COMPACT_ATOMS: atom_id res chain seq x y z
N MET A 1 23.71 -8.89 -26.50
CA MET A 1 22.59 -7.93 -26.32
C MET A 1 22.55 -7.46 -24.89
N THR A 2 22.92 -6.24 -24.65
CA THR A 2 22.73 -5.62 -23.34
C THR A 2 21.31 -5.10 -23.27
N SER A 3 20.47 -5.75 -22.43
CA SER A 3 19.16 -5.19 -22.10
C SER A 3 19.38 -3.97 -21.22
N THR A 4 19.09 -2.79 -21.74
CA THR A 4 19.08 -1.57 -20.94
C THR A 4 17.83 -1.62 -20.06
N ILE A 5 17.98 -1.82 -18.76
CA ILE A 5 16.88 -1.66 -17.81
C ILE A 5 16.68 -0.16 -17.68
N THR A 6 15.66 0.35 -18.35
CA THR A 6 15.28 1.76 -18.20
C THR A 6 14.65 1.93 -16.82
N LYS A 7 15.27 2.76 -15.99
CA LYS A 7 14.66 3.12 -14.70
C LYS A 7 13.33 3.80 -14.97
N GLN A 8 12.26 3.19 -14.50
CA GLN A 8 10.93 3.78 -14.63
C GLN A 8 10.77 4.92 -13.64
N GLU A 9 10.32 6.06 -14.14
CA GLU A 9 10.06 7.22 -13.31
C GLU A 9 8.60 7.23 -12.86
N TYR A 10 8.40 7.50 -11.56
CA TYR A 10 7.09 7.66 -10.95
C TYR A 10 6.88 9.12 -10.59
N SER A 11 5.66 9.60 -10.79
CA SER A 11 5.24 10.90 -10.30
C SER A 11 4.64 10.74 -8.92
N VAL A 12 5.09 11.55 -7.97
CA VAL A 12 4.63 11.51 -6.57
C VAL A 12 3.79 12.74 -6.29
N TYR A 13 2.59 12.51 -5.76
CA TYR A 13 1.64 13.56 -5.40
C TYR A 13 1.30 13.46 -3.92
N TYR A 14 1.09 14.59 -3.28
CA TYR A 14 0.84 14.69 -1.86
C TYR A 14 -0.55 15.27 -1.59
N GLY A 15 -1.29 14.60 -0.71
CA GLY A 15 -2.58 15.05 -0.23
C GLY A 15 -3.75 14.21 -0.71
N ILE A 16 -4.83 14.28 0.06
CA ILE A 16 -6.04 13.47 -0.17
C ILE A 16 -6.73 13.80 -1.49
N SER A 17 -6.67 15.05 -1.93
CA SER A 17 -7.27 15.47 -3.19
C SER A 17 -6.66 14.76 -4.41
N GLU A 18 -5.45 14.24 -4.26
CA GLU A 18 -4.75 13.54 -5.33
C GLU A 18 -5.19 12.09 -5.52
N LEU A 19 -6.01 11.54 -4.60
CA LEU A 19 -6.57 10.19 -4.75
C LEU A 19 -7.39 10.01 -6.03
N LYS A 20 -7.98 11.07 -6.55
CA LYS A 20 -8.71 11.04 -7.83
C LYS A 20 -7.86 10.51 -8.98
N ARG A 21 -6.55 10.66 -8.91
CA ARG A 21 -5.60 10.17 -9.93
C ARG A 21 -5.54 8.65 -9.99
N LEU A 22 -5.96 7.99 -8.91
CA LEU A 22 -5.96 6.53 -8.77
C LEU A 22 -7.35 5.90 -8.86
N GLN A 23 -8.38 6.71 -9.09
CA GLN A 23 -9.78 6.28 -9.01
C GLN A 23 -10.11 5.14 -9.97
N THR A 24 -9.54 5.13 -11.16
CA THR A 24 -9.80 4.12 -12.20
C THR A 24 -8.80 2.98 -12.23
N ALA A 25 -7.84 2.94 -11.32
CA ALA A 25 -6.84 1.90 -11.29
C ALA A 25 -7.45 0.54 -10.90
N HIS A 26 -7.14 -0.50 -11.66
CA HIS A 26 -7.58 -1.86 -11.34
C HIS A 26 -6.72 -2.52 -10.27
N SER A 27 -5.48 -2.12 -10.18
CA SER A 27 -4.51 -2.64 -9.21
C SER A 27 -3.81 -1.49 -8.51
N LEU A 28 -3.73 -1.56 -7.20
CA LEU A 28 -3.01 -0.58 -6.38
C LEU A 28 -2.13 -1.29 -5.37
N ALA A 29 -0.91 -0.80 -5.21
CA ALA A 29 -0.08 -1.13 -4.08
C ALA A 29 -0.36 -0.14 -2.95
N PHE A 30 -0.30 -0.60 -1.70
CA PHE A 30 -0.42 0.28 -0.55
C PHE A 30 0.60 -0.06 0.53
N ASP A 31 0.97 0.95 1.29
CA ASP A 31 1.88 0.86 2.41
C ASP A 31 1.52 1.91 3.44
N THR A 32 1.84 1.65 4.69
CA THR A 32 1.58 2.57 5.79
C THR A 32 2.86 2.88 6.55
N GLU A 33 2.96 4.11 7.04
CA GLU A 33 4.00 4.52 7.98
C GLU A 33 3.36 4.89 9.32
N THR A 34 3.93 4.40 10.39
CA THR A 34 3.35 4.53 11.73
C THR A 34 4.39 5.01 12.72
N LEU A 35 3.93 5.59 13.83
CA LEU A 35 4.82 5.99 14.91
C LEU A 35 5.14 4.84 15.86
N GLN A 36 4.29 3.81 15.88
CA GLN A 36 4.48 2.62 16.71
C GLN A 36 4.08 1.38 15.95
N LEU A 37 4.46 0.21 16.45
CA LEU A 37 4.24 -1.05 15.74
C LEU A 37 2.81 -1.59 15.91
N GLN A 38 2.12 -1.22 16.99
CA GLN A 38 0.78 -1.72 17.28
C GLN A 38 -0.28 -0.64 17.10
N PRO A 39 -1.36 -0.94 16.35
CA PRO A 39 -2.39 0.04 16.02
C PRO A 39 -3.09 0.64 17.24
N GLU A 40 -3.26 -0.15 18.31
CA GLU A 40 -3.96 0.27 19.51
C GLU A 40 -3.20 1.32 20.31
N GLU A 41 -1.87 1.34 20.19
CA GLU A 41 -1.00 2.21 20.98
C GLU A 41 -0.38 3.34 20.18
N GLY A 42 -0.40 3.25 18.88
CA GLY A 42 0.28 4.18 17.99
C GLY A 42 -0.65 5.03 17.14
N LYS A 43 -0.03 5.77 16.23
CA LYS A 43 -0.73 6.60 15.27
C LYS A 43 -0.29 6.29 13.86
N LEU A 44 -1.26 6.16 12.97
CA LEU A 44 -1.02 6.07 11.54
C LEU A 44 -0.53 7.43 11.04
N ARG A 45 0.65 7.46 10.47
CA ARG A 45 1.26 8.71 9.99
C ARG A 45 1.02 8.95 8.52
N LEU A 46 1.33 7.95 7.69
CA LEU A 46 1.19 8.06 6.24
C LEU A 46 0.45 6.87 5.67
N ILE A 47 -0.36 7.14 4.65
CA ILE A 47 -0.89 6.12 3.74
C ILE A 47 -0.28 6.41 2.37
N GLN A 48 0.34 5.41 1.77
CA GLN A 48 0.96 5.52 0.46
C GLN A 48 0.26 4.56 -0.50
N LEU A 49 -0.12 5.06 -1.65
CA LEU A 49 -0.79 4.28 -2.70
C LEU A 49 -0.05 4.46 -4.01
N GLY A 50 0.11 3.38 -4.75
CA GLY A 50 0.83 3.42 -6.01
C GLY A 50 0.14 2.61 -7.10
N SER A 51 0.14 3.17 -8.31
CA SER A 51 -0.30 2.50 -9.52
C SER A 51 0.88 2.29 -10.46
N PHE A 52 1.17 1.04 -10.76
CA PHE A 52 2.20 0.70 -11.72
C PHE A 52 1.81 1.14 -13.14
N SER A 53 0.55 0.95 -13.53
CA SER A 53 0.09 1.26 -14.89
C SER A 53 0.16 2.74 -15.23
N SER A 54 -0.15 3.62 -14.28
CA SER A 54 -0.06 5.07 -14.48
C SER A 54 1.23 5.69 -13.92
N ARG A 55 2.06 4.88 -13.28
CA ARG A 55 3.31 5.32 -12.62
C ARG A 55 3.09 6.49 -11.67
N THR A 56 2.01 6.39 -10.90
CA THR A 56 1.57 7.44 -9.99
C THR A 56 1.62 6.93 -8.56
N ILE A 57 2.20 7.73 -7.68
CA ILE A 57 2.22 7.49 -6.24
C ILE A 57 1.52 8.66 -5.56
N VAL A 58 0.62 8.34 -4.63
CA VAL A 58 -0.06 9.33 -3.79
C VAL A 58 0.30 9.07 -2.34
N VAL A 59 0.75 10.12 -1.66
CA VAL A 59 1.12 10.08 -0.25
C VAL A 59 0.14 10.96 0.54
N ILE A 60 -0.48 10.37 1.56
CA ILE A 60 -1.45 11.05 2.40
C ILE A 60 -0.86 11.18 3.81
N ASP A 61 -0.75 12.41 4.30
CA ASP A 61 -0.37 12.69 5.69
C ASP A 61 -1.62 12.60 6.57
N CYS A 62 -1.69 11.51 7.36
CA CYS A 62 -2.86 11.24 8.19
C CYS A 62 -3.04 12.23 9.34
N PHE A 63 -2.00 12.95 9.74
CA PHE A 63 -2.08 13.95 10.81
C PHE A 63 -2.81 15.23 10.36
N GLU A 64 -2.92 15.44 9.06
CA GLU A 64 -3.62 16.60 8.49
C GLU A 64 -5.08 16.31 8.15
N LEU A 65 -5.56 15.08 8.39
CA LEU A 65 -6.88 14.65 7.98
C LEU A 65 -7.95 15.05 8.99
N GLU A 66 -9.07 15.56 8.45
CA GLU A 66 -10.32 15.76 9.17
C GLU A 66 -11.22 14.54 9.01
N ARG A 67 -12.34 14.51 9.74
CA ARG A 67 -13.28 13.39 9.69
C ARG A 67 -13.83 13.13 8.29
N SER A 68 -14.14 14.19 7.56
CA SER A 68 -14.64 14.07 6.18
C SER A 68 -13.59 13.45 5.25
N ASP A 69 -12.32 13.72 5.49
CA ASP A 69 -11.22 13.14 4.73
C ASP A 69 -11.10 11.63 4.98
N TRP A 70 -11.25 11.20 6.23
CA TRP A 70 -11.26 9.79 6.57
C TRP A 70 -12.43 9.05 5.91
N ASN A 71 -13.61 9.66 5.86
CA ASN A 71 -14.76 9.10 5.17
C ASN A 71 -14.49 8.95 3.67
N TYR A 72 -13.82 9.91 3.08
CA TYR A 72 -13.45 9.85 1.66
C TYR A 72 -12.43 8.72 1.39
N ILE A 73 -11.46 8.53 2.26
CA ILE A 73 -10.48 7.43 2.16
C ILE A 73 -11.20 6.09 2.30
N GLU A 74 -12.07 5.95 3.29
CA GLU A 74 -12.85 4.72 3.49
C GLU A 74 -13.65 4.38 2.24
N GLU A 75 -14.33 5.34 1.66
CA GLU A 75 -15.08 5.18 0.42
C GLU A 75 -14.17 4.78 -0.74
N PHE A 76 -13.01 5.43 -0.87
CA PHE A 76 -12.05 5.11 -1.92
C PHE A 76 -11.60 3.64 -1.85
N PHE A 77 -11.30 3.12 -0.68
CA PHE A 77 -10.88 1.75 -0.51
C PHE A 77 -12.00 0.73 -0.71
N SER A 78 -13.24 1.08 -0.39
CA SER A 78 -14.36 0.14 -0.38
C SER A 78 -15.28 0.23 -1.59
N SER A 79 -15.25 1.30 -2.36
CA SER A 79 -16.23 1.55 -3.43
C SER A 79 -15.96 0.82 -4.73
N THR A 80 -14.74 0.36 -4.93
CA THR A 80 -14.32 -0.26 -6.20
C THR A 80 -13.60 -1.57 -5.92
N ASN A 81 -14.05 -2.63 -6.58
CA ASN A 81 -13.39 -3.93 -6.50
C ASN A 81 -12.06 -3.87 -7.27
N ARG A 82 -10.95 -3.99 -6.56
CA ARG A 82 -9.60 -3.89 -7.10
C ARG A 82 -8.74 -5.06 -6.66
N TYR A 83 -7.59 -5.20 -7.34
CA TYR A 83 -6.48 -5.98 -6.83
C TYR A 83 -5.58 -5.08 -6.00
N TRP A 84 -5.31 -5.48 -4.78
CA TRP A 84 -4.46 -4.76 -3.85
C TRP A 84 -3.18 -5.53 -3.60
N LEU A 85 -2.07 -4.85 -3.49
CA LEU A 85 -0.77 -5.44 -3.19
C LEU A 85 -0.14 -4.71 -2.03
N ALA A 86 0.33 -5.48 -1.05
CA ALA A 86 1.13 -4.96 0.07
C ALA A 86 2.22 -5.95 0.44
N HIS A 87 3.30 -5.45 1.04
CA HIS A 87 4.31 -6.29 1.64
C HIS A 87 4.06 -6.39 3.14
N ASN A 88 3.90 -7.61 3.67
CA ASN A 88 3.41 -7.84 5.02
C ASN A 88 2.02 -7.19 5.24
N ALA A 89 1.07 -7.58 4.40
CA ALA A 89 -0.26 -6.95 4.33
C ALA A 89 -1.02 -6.97 5.66
N VAL A 90 -0.79 -7.96 6.50
CA VAL A 90 -1.44 -8.04 7.82
C VAL A 90 -1.13 -6.81 8.67
N PHE A 91 0.10 -6.32 8.60
CA PHE A 91 0.50 -5.10 9.32
C PHE A 91 -0.28 -3.88 8.85
N ASP A 92 -0.27 -3.62 7.54
CA ASP A 92 -0.95 -2.45 6.97
C ASP A 92 -2.47 -2.53 7.11
N LEU A 93 -3.04 -3.71 6.88
CA LEU A 93 -4.48 -3.93 7.05
C LEU A 93 -4.94 -3.68 8.48
N GLY A 94 -4.14 -4.06 9.48
CA GLY A 94 -4.44 -3.80 10.88
C GLY A 94 -4.56 -2.30 11.18
N TRP A 95 -3.64 -1.49 10.65
CA TRP A 95 -3.68 -0.04 10.80
C TRP A 95 -4.86 0.59 10.07
N LEU A 96 -5.13 0.15 8.84
CA LEU A 96 -6.29 0.65 8.09
C LEU A 96 -7.60 0.27 8.78
N GLN A 97 -7.72 -0.95 9.27
CA GLN A 97 -8.93 -1.42 9.97
C GLN A 97 -9.23 -0.61 11.23
N GLU A 98 -8.21 -0.20 11.96
CA GLU A 98 -8.39 0.65 13.16
C GLU A 98 -9.06 1.99 12.82
N HIS A 99 -8.92 2.44 11.59
CA HIS A 99 -9.59 3.64 11.07
C HIS A 99 -10.83 3.35 10.24
N GLY A 100 -11.35 2.11 10.29
CA GLY A 100 -12.56 1.72 9.57
C GLY A 100 -12.36 1.52 8.07
N ILE A 101 -11.12 1.37 7.62
CA ILE A 101 -10.79 1.24 6.20
C ILE A 101 -10.61 -0.24 5.84
N HIS A 102 -11.41 -0.71 4.88
CA HIS A 102 -11.38 -2.09 4.40
C HIS A 102 -11.28 -2.09 2.88
N PRO A 103 -10.13 -2.48 2.30
CA PRO A 103 -10.00 -2.59 0.85
C PRO A 103 -11.01 -3.61 0.30
N GLU A 104 -11.76 -3.21 -0.73
CA GLU A 104 -12.66 -4.10 -1.45
C GLU A 104 -11.91 -4.83 -2.54
N GLY A 105 -12.04 -6.16 -2.56
CA GLY A 105 -11.37 -7.01 -3.53
C GLY A 105 -10.27 -7.87 -2.91
N PHE A 106 -9.38 -8.37 -3.75
CA PHE A 106 -8.32 -9.27 -3.32
C PHE A 106 -7.09 -8.50 -2.85
N VAL A 107 -6.65 -8.79 -1.63
CA VAL A 107 -5.40 -8.28 -1.10
C VAL A 107 -4.34 -9.37 -1.21
N ARG A 108 -3.27 -9.07 -1.93
CA ARG A 108 -2.12 -9.96 -2.08
C ARG A 108 -0.96 -9.44 -1.25
N CYS A 109 -0.24 -10.36 -0.63
CA CYS A 109 0.92 -10.04 0.20
C CYS A 109 2.16 -10.64 -0.43
N SER A 110 3.09 -9.79 -0.85
CA SER A 110 4.34 -10.23 -1.47
C SER A 110 5.23 -10.99 -0.48
N MET A 111 5.18 -10.68 0.81
CA MET A 111 5.92 -11.42 1.83
C MET A 111 5.39 -12.85 1.98
N LEU A 112 4.07 -13.05 2.02
CA LEU A 112 3.47 -14.39 2.08
C LEU A 112 3.76 -15.18 0.81
N ALA A 113 3.69 -14.54 -0.36
CA ALA A 113 4.03 -15.19 -1.61
C ALA A 113 5.50 -15.67 -1.61
N SER A 114 6.42 -14.86 -1.12
CA SER A 114 7.82 -15.21 -0.97
C SER A 114 8.00 -16.42 -0.06
N ARG A 115 7.34 -16.44 1.09
CA ARG A 115 7.40 -17.57 2.03
C ARG A 115 6.86 -18.86 1.44
N LEU A 116 5.78 -18.78 0.67
CA LEU A 116 5.20 -19.94 -0.01
C LEU A 116 6.13 -20.49 -1.09
N LEU A 117 6.75 -19.62 -1.87
CA LEU A 117 7.68 -20.02 -2.94
C LEU A 117 8.93 -20.69 -2.41
N THR A 118 9.41 -20.29 -1.25
CA THR A 118 10.61 -20.86 -0.64
C THR A 118 10.31 -22.05 0.27
N ASN A 119 9.06 -22.26 0.63
CA ASN A 119 8.52 -23.41 1.37
C ASN A 119 9.42 -23.89 2.54
N GLY A 120 9.77 -22.95 3.42
CA GLY A 120 10.53 -23.28 4.63
C GLY A 120 12.03 -23.47 4.43
N ILE A 121 12.59 -23.02 3.31
CA ILE A 121 14.05 -23.01 3.13
C ILE A 121 14.66 -22.11 4.22
N PRO A 122 15.58 -22.66 5.06
CA PRO A 122 16.16 -21.90 6.16
C PRO A 122 16.91 -20.65 5.67
N GLN A 123 16.85 -19.58 6.48
CA GLN A 123 17.60 -18.33 6.25
C GLN A 123 17.18 -17.55 5.00
N THR A 124 16.07 -17.90 4.38
CA THR A 124 15.51 -17.10 3.28
C THR A 124 14.99 -15.77 3.81
N LYS A 125 15.40 -14.68 3.17
CA LYS A 125 14.96 -13.33 3.52
C LYS A 125 13.66 -12.99 2.79
N HIS A 126 12.68 -12.50 3.53
CA HIS A 126 11.35 -12.13 3.00
C HIS A 126 11.06 -10.64 3.09
N GLY A 127 12.03 -9.82 3.50
CA GLY A 127 11.89 -8.38 3.52
C GLY A 127 11.74 -7.80 2.12
N LEU A 128 11.08 -6.65 2.02
CA LEU A 128 10.82 -6.01 0.73
C LEU A 128 12.11 -5.70 -0.04
N ASP A 129 13.14 -5.26 0.66
CA ASP A 129 14.45 -4.99 0.08
C ASP A 129 15.08 -6.23 -0.56
N ALA A 130 14.89 -7.40 0.05
CA ALA A 130 15.39 -8.66 -0.49
C ALA A 130 14.60 -9.11 -1.73
N LEU A 131 13.29 -8.88 -1.78
CA LEU A 131 12.42 -9.26 -2.90
C LEU A 131 12.55 -8.32 -4.10
N ALA A 132 12.90 -7.06 -3.86
CA ALA A 132 12.99 -6.03 -4.89
C ALA A 132 14.32 -6.05 -5.68
N LYS A 133 15.25 -6.91 -5.28
CA LYS A 133 16.55 -7.04 -5.95
C LYS A 133 16.52 -7.91 -7.19
#